data_65e6e886326e5441985c035afbb3d7bb
#
_entry.id   65e6e886326e5441985c035afbb3d7bb
#
_cell.length_a   1.000
_cell.length_b   1.000
_cell.length_c   1.000
_cell.angle_alpha   90.00
_cell.angle_beta   90.00
_cell.angle_gamma   90.00
#
_symmetry.space_group_name_H-M   'P 1'
#
loop_
_entity.id
_entity.type
_entity.pdbx_description
1 polymer ?
#
loop_
_entity_poly.entity_id
_entity_poly.type
_entity_poly.pdbx_seq_one_letter_code
_entity_poly.pdbx_strand_id
1 'polypeptide(L)'
;MYKFFLLAVVFSLSACGSSKKTTSAGSADGYSASGSSNKTYSKSQARLLNNNTFELKEISDDETYGYTEKNPIMVGGVKSSEGPLNERRFLNALMGPDGEEVEYVRKGSCCPFTTPNGFINNGGLLDRYEVTYQGLAKPVYIYITMYDFGILKAPKGFTFKK
;
A
#
# COMPACT_ATOMS: atom_id res chain seq x y z
N MET A 1 71.37 28.48 1.47
CA MET A 1 70.96 28.86 0.10
C MET A 1 69.75 28.03 -0.27
N TYR A 2 68.53 28.57 -0.07
CA TYR A 2 67.29 27.92 -0.42
C TYR A 2 66.67 28.62 -1.63
N LYS A 3 66.55 27.88 -2.73
CA LYS A 3 65.84 28.37 -3.94
C LYS A 3 64.34 28.12 -3.80
N PHE A 4 63.59 29.21 -3.73
CA PHE A 4 62.12 29.18 -3.83
C PHE A 4 61.72 28.97 -5.29
N PHE A 5 60.95 27.90 -5.53
CA PHE A 5 60.25 27.71 -6.81
C PHE A 5 58.84 28.21 -6.64
N LEU A 6 58.50 29.29 -7.34
CA LEU A 6 57.15 29.81 -7.46
C LEU A 6 56.40 28.99 -8.54
N LEU A 7 55.36 28.28 -8.14
CA LEU A 7 54.47 27.61 -9.06
C LEU A 7 53.27 28.52 -9.31
N ALA A 8 53.14 29.03 -10.55
CA ALA A 8 52.01 29.82 -10.99
C ALA A 8 50.84 28.88 -11.34
N VAL A 9 49.75 29.01 -10.63
CA VAL A 9 48.48 28.32 -10.94
C VAL A 9 47.63 29.20 -11.87
N VAL A 10 47.43 28.74 -13.09
CA VAL A 10 46.56 29.40 -14.06
C VAL A 10 45.15 28.93 -13.82
N PHE A 11 44.26 29.83 -13.39
CA PHE A 11 42.83 29.60 -13.31
C PHE A 11 42.20 29.85 -14.67
N SER A 12 41.67 28.79 -15.32
CA SER A 12 40.83 28.90 -16.49
C SER A 12 39.36 28.99 -16.08
N LEU A 13 38.75 30.13 -16.31
CA LEU A 13 37.31 30.34 -16.19
C LEU A 13 36.60 29.70 -17.37
N SER A 14 35.87 28.64 -17.12
CA SER A 14 34.93 28.07 -18.06
C SER A 14 33.55 28.72 -17.88
N ALA A 15 33.07 29.40 -18.92
CA ALA A 15 31.79 30.04 -18.97
C ALA A 15 30.63 29.02 -18.99
N CYS A 16 29.72 29.12 -18.04
CA CYS A 16 28.44 28.41 -18.03
C CYS A 16 27.53 28.96 -19.12
N GLY A 17 27.26 28.13 -20.14
CA GLY A 17 26.19 28.36 -21.12
C GLY A 17 24.82 28.10 -20.50
N SER A 18 23.97 29.12 -20.51
CA SER A 18 22.58 29.06 -20.06
C SER A 18 21.72 28.31 -21.09
N SER A 19 21.34 27.07 -20.82
CA SER A 19 20.38 26.32 -21.63
C SER A 19 18.95 26.66 -21.21
N LYS A 20 18.18 27.19 -22.14
CA LYS A 20 16.74 27.47 -22.03
C LYS A 20 15.99 26.16 -21.74
N LYS A 21 15.22 26.16 -20.68
CA LYS A 21 14.29 25.11 -20.30
C LYS A 21 13.11 25.10 -21.25
N THR A 22 13.08 24.16 -22.17
CA THR A 22 11.89 23.87 -22.99
C THR A 22 10.95 23.02 -22.16
N THR A 23 9.79 23.57 -21.85
CA THR A 23 8.68 22.85 -21.23
C THR A 23 8.07 21.93 -22.30
N SER A 24 8.39 20.64 -22.27
CA SER A 24 7.59 19.62 -22.94
C SER A 24 6.78 18.89 -21.87
N ALA A 25 5.47 19.00 -21.98
CA ALA A 25 4.53 18.17 -21.26
C ALA A 25 4.75 16.72 -21.71
N GLY A 26 5.48 15.96 -20.92
CA GLY A 26 5.64 14.52 -21.07
C GLY A 26 4.50 13.84 -20.35
N SER A 27 3.66 13.16 -21.12
CA SER A 27 2.67 12.19 -20.68
C SER A 27 3.28 11.25 -19.66
N ALA A 28 2.57 11.06 -18.56
CA ALA A 28 2.86 10.00 -17.59
C ALA A 28 2.59 8.67 -18.30
N ASP A 29 3.66 8.05 -18.80
CA ASP A 29 3.60 6.70 -19.32
C ASP A 29 3.30 5.74 -18.18
N GLY A 30 2.19 5.03 -18.37
CA GLY A 30 1.65 4.10 -17.43
C GLY A 30 2.63 2.96 -17.12
N TYR A 31 2.87 2.74 -15.85
CA TYR A 31 3.42 1.50 -15.35
C TYR A 31 2.42 0.37 -15.62
N SER A 32 2.64 -0.37 -16.69
CA SER A 32 1.90 -1.61 -16.98
C SER A 32 2.43 -2.73 -16.09
N ALA A 33 1.84 -2.91 -14.92
CA ALA A 33 1.94 -4.16 -14.19
C ALA A 33 1.12 -5.20 -14.95
N SER A 34 1.81 -6.07 -15.69
CA SER A 34 1.22 -7.24 -16.31
C SER A 34 0.76 -8.24 -15.25
N GLY A 35 -0.49 -8.14 -14.89
CA GLY A 35 -1.19 -9.03 -13.99
C GLY A 35 -2.59 -8.46 -13.82
N SER A 36 -3.58 -9.06 -14.48
CA SER A 36 -4.97 -8.67 -14.42
C SER A 36 -5.55 -8.93 -13.02
N SER A 37 -5.24 -8.04 -12.08
CA SER A 37 -6.00 -7.88 -10.86
C SER A 37 -6.65 -6.50 -10.94
N ASN A 38 -7.97 -6.43 -10.78
CA ASN A 38 -8.75 -5.19 -10.76
C ASN A 38 -8.45 -4.37 -9.50
N LYS A 39 -7.17 -4.02 -9.27
CA LYS A 39 -6.78 -3.16 -8.15
C LYS A 39 -7.34 -1.77 -8.37
N THR A 40 -8.35 -1.41 -7.63
CA THR A 40 -8.91 -0.05 -7.66
C THR A 40 -8.24 0.79 -6.58
N TYR A 41 -7.31 1.64 -6.99
CA TYR A 41 -6.64 2.59 -6.10
C TYR A 41 -7.57 3.72 -5.69
N SER A 42 -7.45 4.18 -4.44
CA SER A 42 -8.07 5.38 -3.92
C SER A 42 -7.00 6.46 -3.66
N LYS A 43 -7.38 7.73 -3.73
CA LYS A 43 -6.47 8.84 -3.42
C LYS A 43 -6.33 9.10 -1.92
N SER A 44 -7.22 8.56 -1.11
CA SER A 44 -7.30 8.83 0.33
C SER A 44 -7.81 7.62 1.10
N GLN A 45 -7.62 7.69 2.40
CA GLN A 45 -8.16 6.73 3.36
C GLN A 45 -9.68 6.60 3.23
N ALA A 46 -10.18 5.38 3.43
CA ALA A 46 -11.61 5.10 3.53
C ALA A 46 -12.22 5.81 4.75
N ARG A 47 -13.52 6.09 4.67
CA ARG A 47 -14.27 6.67 5.77
C ARG A 47 -14.30 5.73 6.97
N LEU A 48 -14.27 6.30 8.16
CA LEU A 48 -14.44 5.55 9.40
C LEU A 48 -15.92 5.46 9.79
N LEU A 49 -16.35 4.27 10.20
CA LEU A 49 -17.61 4.06 10.90
C LEU A 49 -17.49 4.55 12.35
N ASN A 50 -16.33 4.28 12.96
CA ASN A 50 -15.90 4.79 14.27
C ASN A 50 -14.36 4.75 14.34
N ASN A 51 -13.76 5.20 15.46
CA ASN A 51 -12.31 5.32 15.60
C ASN A 51 -11.53 4.01 15.31
N ASN A 52 -12.17 2.86 15.47
CA ASN A 52 -11.54 1.54 15.36
C ASN A 52 -12.06 0.71 14.18
N THR A 53 -12.91 1.27 13.32
CA THR A 53 -13.62 0.51 12.29
C THR A 53 -13.81 1.36 11.04
N PHE A 54 -13.45 0.82 9.86
CA PHE A 54 -13.80 1.44 8.58
C PHE A 54 -15.29 1.24 8.24
N GLU A 55 -15.86 2.21 7.53
CA GLU A 55 -17.16 2.07 6.88
C GLU A 55 -16.99 1.30 5.57
N LEU A 56 -17.48 0.07 5.52
CA LEU A 56 -17.58 -0.70 4.28
C LEU A 56 -18.99 -0.53 3.71
N LYS A 57 -19.11 -0.59 2.37
CA LYS A 57 -20.41 -0.36 1.70
C LYS A 57 -20.87 -1.53 0.84
N GLU A 58 -19.94 -2.41 0.49
CA GLU A 58 -20.24 -3.50 -0.43
C GLU A 58 -19.32 -4.70 -0.17
N ILE A 59 -19.75 -5.84 -0.67
CA ILE A 59 -18.98 -7.08 -0.72
C ILE A 59 -18.31 -7.15 -2.09
N SER A 60 -17.10 -7.65 -2.16
CA SER A 60 -16.38 -7.85 -3.41
C SER A 60 -16.99 -9.00 -4.22
N ASP A 61 -17.21 -8.77 -5.51
CA ASP A 61 -17.56 -9.83 -6.46
C ASP A 61 -16.33 -10.65 -6.89
N ASP A 62 -15.13 -10.12 -6.67
CA ASP A 62 -13.87 -10.78 -6.99
C ASP A 62 -13.48 -11.75 -5.88
N GLU A 63 -13.48 -13.05 -6.19
CA GLU A 63 -13.16 -14.13 -5.26
C GLU A 63 -11.70 -14.11 -4.77
N THR A 64 -10.82 -13.39 -5.45
CA THR A 64 -9.41 -13.29 -5.09
C THR A 64 -9.11 -12.12 -4.15
N TYR A 65 -10.06 -11.17 -4.01
CA TYR A 65 -9.86 -9.94 -3.23
C TYR A 65 -9.63 -10.25 -1.75
N GLY A 66 -8.47 -9.87 -1.25
CA GLY A 66 -8.00 -10.14 0.10
C GLY A 66 -7.48 -11.56 0.32
N TYR A 67 -7.80 -12.52 -0.54
CA TYR A 67 -7.42 -13.92 -0.36
C TYR A 67 -6.09 -14.29 -1.04
N THR A 68 -5.59 -13.45 -1.92
CA THR A 68 -4.35 -13.71 -2.65
C THR A 68 -3.36 -12.55 -2.51
N GLU A 69 -2.06 -12.87 -2.57
CA GLU A 69 -0.98 -11.88 -2.56
C GLU A 69 -1.06 -10.89 -3.73
N LYS A 70 -1.64 -11.32 -4.85
CA LYS A 70 -1.78 -10.49 -6.05
C LYS A 70 -2.93 -9.50 -5.96
N ASN A 71 -3.89 -9.74 -5.08
CA ASN A 71 -5.07 -8.89 -4.88
C ASN A 71 -5.32 -8.61 -3.39
N PRO A 72 -4.35 -8.00 -2.69
CA PRO A 72 -4.48 -7.70 -1.26
C PRO A 72 -5.45 -6.55 -1.02
N ILE A 73 -5.93 -6.46 0.19
CA ILE A 73 -6.68 -5.31 0.68
C ILE A 73 -5.73 -4.14 0.92
N MET A 74 -6.02 -2.98 0.34
CA MET A 74 -5.16 -1.81 0.39
C MET A 74 -5.72 -0.77 1.36
N VAL A 75 -5.27 -0.81 2.63
CA VAL A 75 -5.80 0.08 3.68
C VAL A 75 -5.03 1.40 3.82
N GLY A 76 -3.79 1.44 3.31
CA GLY A 76 -2.92 2.61 3.40
C GLY A 76 -2.55 3.01 4.83
N GLY A 77 -1.99 4.22 4.96
CA GLY A 77 -1.68 4.81 6.27
C GLY A 77 -0.23 4.70 6.70
N VAL A 78 0.65 4.10 5.91
CA VAL A 78 2.07 3.96 6.26
C VAL A 78 2.76 5.30 6.46
N LYS A 79 2.46 6.30 5.64
CA LYS A 79 3.06 7.64 5.73
C LYS A 79 2.58 8.46 6.91
N SER A 80 1.40 8.16 7.45
CA SER A 80 0.82 8.78 8.65
C SER A 80 1.08 7.98 9.92
N SER A 81 1.86 6.90 9.85
CA SER A 81 2.09 5.95 10.95
C SER A 81 0.81 5.24 11.44
N GLU A 82 -0.23 5.22 10.63
CA GLU A 82 -1.50 4.56 10.93
C GLU A 82 -1.64 3.18 10.26
N GLY A 83 -0.64 2.74 9.51
CA GLY A 83 -0.71 1.49 8.75
C GLY A 83 -1.27 0.31 9.53
N PRO A 84 -0.62 -0.15 10.61
CA PRO A 84 -1.12 -1.28 11.40
C PRO A 84 -2.47 -1.01 12.11
N LEU A 85 -2.81 0.25 12.36
CA LEU A 85 -4.12 0.64 12.88
C LEU A 85 -5.19 0.47 11.81
N ASN A 86 -4.90 0.88 10.58
CA ASN A 86 -5.82 0.75 9.45
C ASN A 86 -6.09 -0.72 9.08
N GLU A 87 -5.09 -1.59 9.19
CA GLU A 87 -5.32 -3.03 9.03
C GLU A 87 -6.33 -3.57 10.04
N ARG A 88 -6.18 -3.21 11.32
CA ARG A 88 -7.15 -3.59 12.35
C ARG A 88 -8.52 -2.95 12.15
N ARG A 89 -8.58 -1.67 11.74
CA ARG A 89 -9.85 -0.98 11.40
C ARG A 89 -10.62 -1.72 10.31
N PHE A 90 -9.90 -2.26 9.33
CA PHE A 90 -10.50 -3.06 8.27
C PHE A 90 -11.02 -4.39 8.81
N LEU A 91 -10.21 -5.13 9.54
CA LEU A 91 -10.59 -6.44 10.09
C LEU A 91 -11.76 -6.30 11.08
N ASN A 92 -11.77 -5.25 11.89
CA ASN A 92 -12.88 -4.94 12.80
C ASN A 92 -14.20 -4.62 12.07
N ALA A 93 -14.14 -4.22 10.80
CA ALA A 93 -15.32 -3.96 9.99
C ALA A 93 -16.00 -5.22 9.46
N LEU A 94 -15.27 -6.33 9.42
CA LEU A 94 -15.78 -7.59 8.89
C LEU A 94 -16.72 -8.28 9.90
N MET A 95 -17.64 -9.03 9.35
CA MET A 95 -18.53 -9.97 10.05
C MET A 95 -18.63 -11.25 9.23
N GLY A 96 -18.94 -12.36 9.86
CA GLY A 96 -19.33 -13.57 9.17
C GLY A 96 -20.64 -13.38 8.35
N PRO A 97 -21.01 -14.36 7.53
CA PRO A 97 -22.15 -14.23 6.61
C PRO A 97 -23.49 -14.00 7.31
N ASP A 98 -23.67 -14.57 8.50
CA ASP A 98 -24.87 -14.43 9.31
C ASP A 98 -24.73 -13.40 10.45
N GLY A 99 -23.68 -12.58 10.40
CA GLY A 99 -23.42 -11.51 11.35
C GLY A 99 -22.54 -11.91 12.54
N GLU A 100 -21.81 -13.00 12.43
CA GLU A 100 -20.91 -13.48 13.49
C GLU A 100 -19.71 -12.52 13.64
N GLU A 101 -19.26 -12.33 14.87
CA GLU A 101 -18.03 -11.59 15.17
C GLU A 101 -16.81 -12.31 14.57
N VAL A 102 -15.95 -11.51 13.96
CA VAL A 102 -14.69 -11.99 13.37
C VAL A 102 -13.57 -11.89 14.39
N GLU A 103 -12.83 -12.98 14.52
CA GLU A 103 -11.57 -13.04 15.25
C GLU A 103 -10.40 -13.11 14.26
N TYR A 104 -9.26 -12.48 14.60
CA TYR A 104 -8.11 -12.49 13.72
C TYR A 104 -6.79 -12.46 14.47
N VAL A 105 -5.78 -13.10 13.89
CA VAL A 105 -4.40 -13.12 14.39
C VAL A 105 -3.45 -12.78 13.26
N ARG A 106 -2.58 -11.78 13.46
CA ARG A 106 -1.52 -11.47 12.51
C ARG A 106 -0.48 -12.58 12.52
N LYS A 107 -0.22 -13.18 11.38
CA LYS A 107 0.76 -14.26 11.19
C LYS A 107 2.13 -13.75 10.74
N GLY A 108 2.27 -12.46 10.52
CA GLY A 108 3.51 -11.80 10.12
C GLY A 108 3.43 -11.13 8.75
N SER A 109 4.53 -10.49 8.37
CA SER A 109 4.70 -9.91 7.03
C SER A 109 5.23 -10.95 6.06
N CYS A 110 4.79 -10.86 4.82
CA CYS A 110 5.21 -11.74 3.74
C CYS A 110 5.25 -10.99 2.41
N CYS A 111 5.57 -11.73 1.36
CA CYS A 111 5.14 -11.44 0.02
C CYS A 111 5.58 -10.05 -0.46
N PRO A 112 6.89 -9.86 -0.73
CA PRO A 112 7.41 -8.58 -1.16
C PRO A 112 6.78 -8.13 -2.49
N PHE A 113 6.48 -6.85 -2.59
CA PHE A 113 5.93 -6.23 -3.80
C PHE A 113 6.49 -4.82 -4.00
N THR A 114 6.30 -4.27 -5.20
CA THR A 114 6.73 -2.91 -5.52
C THR A 114 5.58 -1.93 -5.40
N THR A 115 5.81 -0.83 -4.69
CA THR A 115 4.86 0.28 -4.55
C THR A 115 5.61 1.61 -4.43
N PRO A 116 5.13 2.71 -5.06
CA PRO A 116 5.75 4.03 -4.90
C PRO A 116 5.72 4.56 -3.46
N ASN A 117 4.93 3.94 -2.59
CA ASN A 117 4.83 4.28 -1.18
C ASN A 117 5.72 3.40 -0.26
N GLY A 118 6.52 2.50 -0.85
CA GLY A 118 7.46 1.65 -0.12
C GLY A 118 8.62 2.43 0.50
N PHE A 119 9.13 1.98 1.64
CA PHE A 119 10.19 2.69 2.37
C PHE A 119 11.59 2.54 1.76
N ILE A 120 11.91 1.38 1.23
CA ILE A 120 13.25 1.06 0.73
C ILE A 120 13.09 0.58 -0.72
N ASN A 121 13.70 1.31 -1.66
CA ASN A 121 13.67 0.97 -3.09
C ASN A 121 12.27 0.68 -3.64
N ASN A 122 11.26 1.43 -3.20
CA ASN A 122 9.85 1.19 -3.52
C ASN A 122 9.36 -0.22 -3.11
N GLY A 123 10.02 -0.86 -2.17
CA GLY A 123 9.63 -2.17 -1.64
C GLY A 123 8.59 -2.07 -0.53
N GLY A 124 7.59 -2.92 -0.58
CA GLY A 124 6.59 -3.14 0.45
C GLY A 124 6.45 -4.62 0.79
N LEU A 125 5.89 -4.92 1.95
CA LEU A 125 5.50 -6.26 2.37
C LEU A 125 4.00 -6.29 2.64
N LEU A 126 3.37 -7.41 2.35
CA LEU A 126 2.00 -7.66 2.79
C LEU A 126 2.00 -8.17 4.22
N ASP A 127 0.98 -7.82 4.96
CA ASP A 127 0.67 -8.48 6.22
C ASP A 127 -0.37 -9.56 6.00
N ARG A 128 -0.14 -10.72 6.59
CA ARG A 128 -1.03 -11.88 6.51
C ARG A 128 -1.72 -12.08 7.85
N TYR A 129 -3.04 -12.11 7.80
CA TYR A 129 -3.89 -12.38 8.95
C TYR A 129 -4.61 -13.71 8.76
N GLU A 130 -4.65 -14.51 9.82
CA GLU A 130 -5.54 -15.66 9.95
C GLU A 130 -6.85 -15.16 10.56
N VAL A 131 -7.95 -15.42 9.89
CA VAL A 131 -9.27 -14.89 10.23
C VAL A 131 -10.26 -16.03 10.39
N THR A 132 -11.04 -15.98 11.45
CA THR A 132 -12.08 -16.97 11.76
C THR A 132 -13.34 -16.30 12.31
N TYR A 133 -14.44 -17.02 12.31
CA TYR A 133 -15.69 -16.69 12.98
C TYR A 133 -16.44 -17.98 13.34
N GLN A 134 -17.42 -17.89 14.23
CA GLN A 134 -18.19 -19.06 14.66
C GLN A 134 -18.92 -19.71 13.46
N GLY A 135 -18.70 -21.00 13.25
CA GLY A 135 -19.28 -21.75 12.13
C GLY A 135 -18.36 -21.88 10.91
N LEU A 136 -17.27 -21.12 10.83
CA LEU A 136 -16.30 -21.30 9.76
C LEU A 136 -15.52 -22.61 9.95
N ALA A 137 -15.57 -23.52 8.97
CA ALA A 137 -14.98 -24.85 9.06
C ALA A 137 -13.46 -24.83 9.23
N LYS A 138 -12.77 -23.84 8.65
CA LYS A 138 -11.31 -23.63 8.73
C LYS A 138 -11.01 -22.15 8.64
N PRO A 139 -10.04 -21.62 9.41
CA PRO A 139 -9.59 -20.24 9.28
C PRO A 139 -9.16 -19.93 7.83
N VAL A 140 -9.36 -18.71 7.41
CA VAL A 140 -8.91 -18.21 6.11
C VAL A 140 -7.78 -17.21 6.29
N TYR A 141 -6.94 -17.06 5.27
CA TYR A 141 -5.90 -16.04 5.27
C TYR A 141 -6.35 -14.82 4.48
N ILE A 142 -6.16 -13.65 5.08
CA ILE A 142 -6.39 -12.35 4.45
C ILE A 142 -5.06 -11.63 4.33
N TYR A 143 -4.77 -11.12 3.13
CA TYR A 143 -3.58 -10.35 2.80
C TYR A 143 -3.93 -8.87 2.75
N ILE A 144 -3.19 -8.06 3.49
CA ILE A 144 -3.43 -6.63 3.62
C ILE A 144 -2.13 -5.86 3.34
N THR A 145 -2.24 -4.69 2.73
CA THR A 145 -1.13 -3.74 2.58
C THR A 145 -1.48 -2.39 3.17
N MET A 146 -0.56 -1.85 3.95
CA MET A 146 -0.66 -0.52 4.54
C MET A 146 -0.01 0.59 3.69
N TYR A 147 0.54 0.25 2.53
CA TYR A 147 1.28 1.22 1.71
C TYR A 147 0.36 2.05 0.82
N ASP A 148 -0.58 1.42 0.16
CA ASP A 148 -1.47 2.04 -0.80
C ASP A 148 -2.91 2.06 -0.28
N PHE A 149 -3.68 3.10 -0.69
CA PHE A 149 -5.11 3.16 -0.43
C PHE A 149 -5.88 2.51 -1.58
N GLY A 150 -6.84 1.67 -1.26
CA GLY A 150 -7.79 1.10 -2.20
C GLY A 150 -9.24 1.40 -1.82
N ILE A 151 -10.16 1.04 -2.70
CA ILE A 151 -11.58 0.99 -2.35
C ILE A 151 -11.79 -0.26 -1.50
N LEU A 152 -12.19 -0.06 -0.24
CA LEU A 152 -12.36 -1.15 0.71
C LEU A 152 -13.73 -1.79 0.55
N LYS A 153 -13.74 -3.11 0.41
CA LYS A 153 -14.92 -3.98 0.34
C LYS A 153 -14.74 -5.14 1.33
N ALA A 154 -15.83 -5.77 1.73
CA ALA A 154 -15.71 -7.05 2.42
C ALA A 154 -15.29 -8.12 1.41
N PRO A 155 -14.33 -9.02 1.72
CA PRO A 155 -14.07 -10.18 0.88
C PRO A 155 -15.29 -11.07 0.75
N LYS A 156 -15.42 -11.78 -0.37
CA LYS A 156 -16.55 -12.72 -0.60
C LYS A 156 -16.60 -13.76 0.53
N GLY A 157 -17.76 -14.00 1.07
CA GLY A 157 -17.97 -14.88 2.23
C GLY A 157 -17.98 -14.16 3.58
N PHE A 158 -17.70 -12.86 3.58
CA PHE A 158 -17.88 -11.97 4.73
C PHE A 158 -18.99 -10.95 4.45
N THR A 159 -19.59 -10.45 5.52
CA THR A 159 -20.40 -9.24 5.56
C THR A 159 -19.65 -8.14 6.32
N PHE A 160 -20.30 -7.05 6.69
CA PHE A 160 -19.65 -5.93 7.36
C PHE A 160 -20.59 -5.21 8.33
N LYS A 161 -19.99 -4.57 9.33
CA LYS A 161 -20.68 -3.73 10.34
C LYS A 161 -21.33 -2.51 9.68
N LYS A 162 -22.53 -2.14 10.18
CA LYS A 162 -23.31 -0.97 9.74
C LYS A 162 -23.38 0.07 10.85
#